data_850fee758600c95f86f8d865d38b6ba3
#
_entry.id   850fee758600c95f86f8d865d38b6ba3
#
_cell.length_a   1.000
_cell.length_b   1.000
_cell.length_c   1.000
_cell.angle_alpha   90.00
_cell.angle_beta   90.00
_cell.angle_gamma   90.00
#
_symmetry.space_group_name_H-M   'P 1'
#
loop_
_entity.id
_entity.type
_entity.pdbx_description
1 polymer ?
#
loop_
_entity_poly.entity_id
_entity_poly.type
_entity_poly.pdbx_seq_one_letter_code
_entity_poly.pdbx_strand_id
1 'polypeptide(L)'
;MAMEKDSLLPILGTLYPWRRRIMYITVGAFVVSALLSLLLPNYYQGKTVFYAASQDLFKPEKVFGGGSTEMYYYGSGEDIDRILTVGNSHGIVDFLIDSFDLWSVYKIKPGTSKAKFKMRKAFRENFKILLTKQDALELTVEDKDPERASAMANVATHMIDHEVKSIIKNSQISLAASYQRSITNKEKVMQSNLDTLVYYRAKTGIYHPSG
;
A
#
# COMPACT_ATOMS: atom_id res chain seq x y z
N MET A 1 -63.04 -5.42 -20.18
CA MET A 1 -62.02 -4.54 -19.51
C MET A 1 -61.05 -4.12 -20.64
N ALA A 2 -61.30 -2.96 -21.25
CA ALA A 2 -60.56 -2.47 -22.39
C ALA A 2 -59.20 -1.92 -21.91
N MET A 3 -58.10 -2.47 -22.38
CA MET A 3 -56.77 -1.90 -22.21
C MET A 3 -56.78 -0.53 -22.97
N GLU A 4 -56.74 0.52 -22.20
CA GLU A 4 -56.52 1.88 -22.66
C GLU A 4 -55.13 1.91 -23.32
N LYS A 5 -55.12 1.97 -24.66
CA LYS A 5 -53.94 2.22 -25.44
C LYS A 5 -53.51 3.67 -25.13
N ASP A 6 -52.55 3.82 -24.22
CA ASP A 6 -51.86 5.09 -24.01
C ASP A 6 -51.20 5.48 -25.33
N SER A 7 -51.97 6.16 -26.14
CA SER A 7 -51.49 6.68 -27.40
C SER A 7 -50.58 7.87 -27.13
N LEU A 8 -49.28 7.73 -27.43
CA LEU A 8 -48.28 8.80 -27.33
C LEU A 8 -48.60 9.98 -28.32
N LEU A 9 -49.55 9.77 -29.21
CA LEU A 9 -49.98 10.74 -30.22
C LEU A 9 -50.45 12.07 -29.66
N PRO A 10 -51.33 12.16 -28.64
CA PRO A 10 -51.74 13.46 -28.08
C PRO A 10 -50.58 14.20 -27.41
N ILE A 11 -49.59 13.46 -26.80
CA ILE A 11 -48.42 14.08 -26.22
C ILE A 11 -47.54 14.71 -27.29
N LEU A 12 -47.33 14.03 -28.41
CA LEU A 12 -46.58 14.55 -29.55
C LEU A 12 -47.30 15.75 -30.18
N GLY A 13 -48.62 15.74 -30.23
CA GLY A 13 -49.43 16.86 -30.71
C GLY A 13 -49.26 18.13 -29.89
N THR A 14 -49.15 18.03 -28.56
CA THR A 14 -48.89 19.17 -27.69
C THR A 14 -47.45 19.68 -27.74
N LEU A 15 -46.48 18.83 -28.06
CA LEU A 15 -45.08 19.21 -28.24
C LEU A 15 -44.78 19.90 -29.54
N TYR A 16 -45.51 19.60 -30.61
CA TYR A 16 -45.28 20.13 -31.96
C TYR A 16 -45.26 21.66 -32.05
N PRO A 17 -46.22 22.42 -31.45
CA PRO A 17 -46.18 23.89 -31.49
C PRO A 17 -45.00 24.48 -30.69
N TRP A 18 -44.45 23.72 -29.72
CA TRP A 18 -43.34 24.16 -28.88
C TRP A 18 -41.96 23.76 -29.46
N ARG A 19 -41.90 23.04 -30.61
CA ARG A 19 -40.67 22.50 -31.19
C ARG A 19 -39.54 23.54 -31.33
N ARG A 20 -39.89 24.78 -31.75
CA ARG A 20 -38.87 25.84 -31.89
C ARG A 20 -38.27 26.26 -30.54
N ARG A 21 -39.12 26.40 -29.52
CA ARG A 21 -38.66 26.76 -28.13
C ARG A 21 -37.83 25.65 -27.56
N ILE A 22 -38.26 24.41 -27.71
CA ILE A 22 -37.50 23.21 -27.25
C ILE A 22 -36.14 23.18 -27.94
N MET A 23 -36.11 23.40 -29.27
CA MET A 23 -34.85 23.41 -30.03
C MET A 23 -33.88 24.50 -29.53
N TYR A 24 -34.34 25.73 -29.28
CA TYR A 24 -33.48 26.80 -28.73
C TYR A 24 -32.94 26.47 -27.35
N ILE A 25 -33.78 25.92 -26.48
CA ILE A 25 -33.38 25.52 -25.14
C ILE A 25 -32.38 24.39 -25.20
N THR A 26 -32.59 23.38 -26.04
CA THR A 26 -31.68 22.25 -26.21
C THR A 26 -30.31 22.68 -26.75
N VAL A 27 -30.32 23.52 -27.80
CA VAL A 27 -29.08 24.07 -28.35
C VAL A 27 -28.35 24.95 -27.35
N GLY A 28 -29.07 25.79 -26.62
CA GLY A 28 -28.50 26.61 -25.54
C GLY A 28 -27.88 25.77 -24.45
N ALA A 29 -28.56 24.73 -23.97
CA ALA A 29 -28.07 23.81 -22.99
C ALA A 29 -26.82 23.05 -23.47
N PHE A 30 -26.82 22.63 -24.77
CA PHE A 30 -25.66 21.95 -25.37
C PHE A 30 -24.43 22.87 -25.44
N VAL A 31 -24.60 24.12 -25.86
CA VAL A 31 -23.51 25.10 -25.92
C VAL A 31 -22.95 25.39 -24.52
N VAL A 32 -23.82 25.61 -23.52
CA VAL A 32 -23.41 25.83 -22.14
C VAL A 32 -22.66 24.60 -21.59
N SER A 33 -23.17 23.39 -21.82
CA SER A 33 -22.52 22.14 -21.40
C SER A 33 -21.14 21.96 -22.08
N ALA A 34 -21.02 22.26 -23.37
CA ALA A 34 -19.75 22.20 -24.09
C ALA A 34 -18.72 23.20 -23.52
N LEU A 35 -19.15 24.44 -23.25
CA LEU A 35 -18.30 25.46 -22.64
C LEU A 35 -17.86 25.06 -21.22
N LEU A 36 -18.75 24.52 -20.41
CA LEU A 36 -18.40 24.02 -19.08
C LEU A 36 -17.43 22.85 -19.13
N SER A 37 -17.61 21.93 -20.11
CA SER A 37 -16.71 20.79 -20.31
C SER A 37 -15.28 21.22 -20.65
N LEU A 38 -15.11 22.29 -21.43
CA LEU A 38 -13.79 22.84 -21.78
C LEU A 38 -13.10 23.55 -20.60
N LEU A 39 -13.86 24.00 -19.60
CA LEU A 39 -13.31 24.64 -18.40
C LEU A 39 -12.87 23.65 -17.33
N LEU A 40 -13.30 22.37 -17.42
CA LEU A 40 -12.89 21.35 -16.46
C LEU A 40 -11.43 20.97 -16.67
N PRO A 41 -10.62 20.97 -15.59
CA PRO A 41 -9.21 20.55 -15.68
C PRO A 41 -9.12 19.06 -15.97
N ASN A 42 -8.26 18.68 -16.90
CA ASN A 42 -7.92 17.29 -17.15
C ASN A 42 -7.05 16.77 -15.99
N TYR A 43 -7.33 15.56 -15.52
CA TYR A 43 -6.49 14.83 -14.59
C TYR A 43 -5.88 13.63 -15.29
N TYR A 44 -4.61 13.40 -15.05
CA TYR A 44 -3.84 12.29 -15.58
C TYR A 44 -3.48 11.35 -14.45
N GLN A 45 -3.49 10.06 -14.73
CA GLN A 45 -3.23 9.02 -13.75
C GLN A 45 -1.89 8.36 -14.03
N GLY A 46 -0.93 8.49 -13.11
CA GLY A 46 0.25 7.65 -13.02
C GLY A 46 -0.09 6.36 -12.30
N LYS A 47 0.23 5.21 -12.90
CA LYS A 47 -0.10 3.90 -12.34
C LYS A 47 1.12 2.99 -12.35
N THR A 48 1.37 2.32 -11.23
CA THR A 48 2.40 1.30 -11.09
C THR A 48 1.79 0.05 -10.46
N VAL A 49 2.17 -1.13 -10.97
CA VAL A 49 1.70 -2.42 -10.44
C VAL A 49 2.92 -3.24 -10.05
N PHE A 50 2.92 -3.80 -8.84
CA PHE A 50 4.00 -4.61 -8.31
C PHE A 50 3.49 -5.69 -7.36
N TYR A 51 4.30 -6.74 -7.13
CA TYR A 51 3.99 -7.80 -6.19
C TYR A 51 4.78 -7.63 -4.90
N ALA A 52 4.18 -8.02 -3.79
CA ALA A 52 4.91 -8.14 -2.53
C ALA A 52 5.94 -9.28 -2.63
N ALA A 53 7.16 -9.04 -2.14
CA ALA A 53 8.14 -10.11 -1.99
C ALA A 53 7.86 -10.89 -0.70
N SER A 54 7.95 -12.22 -0.75
CA SER A 54 7.78 -13.05 0.43
C SER A 54 9.00 -12.99 1.35
N GLN A 55 8.78 -12.79 2.65
CA GLN A 55 9.82 -12.92 3.67
C GLN A 55 10.18 -14.37 3.98
N ASP A 56 9.34 -15.33 3.58
CA ASP A 56 9.55 -16.74 3.85
C ASP A 56 10.83 -17.29 3.23
N LEU A 57 11.28 -16.68 2.12
CA LEU A 57 12.54 -17.02 1.46
C LEU A 57 13.80 -16.76 2.33
N PHE A 58 13.67 -15.96 3.38
CA PHE A 58 14.76 -15.56 4.27
C PHE A 58 14.67 -16.14 5.69
N LYS A 59 13.63 -16.95 5.97
CA LYS A 59 13.48 -17.63 7.28
C LYS A 59 14.32 -18.90 7.31
N PRO A 60 15.32 -19.02 8.21
CA PRO A 60 16.18 -20.21 8.30
C PRO A 60 15.39 -21.51 8.45
N GLU A 61 14.30 -21.48 9.18
CA GLU A 61 13.44 -22.63 9.44
C GLU A 61 12.78 -23.18 8.16
N LYS A 62 12.47 -22.30 7.20
CA LYS A 62 11.91 -22.69 5.90
C LYS A 62 13.00 -23.07 4.88
N VAL A 63 14.18 -22.46 4.97
CA VAL A 63 15.32 -22.73 4.06
C VAL A 63 16.02 -24.04 4.42
N PHE A 64 16.16 -24.36 5.72
CA PHE A 64 16.90 -25.54 6.20
C PHE A 64 16.03 -26.73 6.60
N GLY A 65 14.72 -26.68 6.31
CA GLY A 65 13.89 -27.87 6.25
C GLY A 65 13.48 -28.47 7.60
N GLY A 66 12.72 -27.72 8.39
CA GLY A 66 12.07 -28.24 9.61
C GLY A 66 10.56 -28.41 9.53
N GLY A 67 9.92 -28.09 8.43
CA GLY A 67 8.46 -28.13 8.34
C GLY A 67 7.96 -28.18 6.90
N SER A 68 6.95 -29.00 6.68
CA SER A 68 6.18 -29.14 5.44
C SER A 68 5.32 -27.90 5.16
N THR A 69 5.91 -26.73 5.06
CA THR A 69 5.17 -25.50 4.79
C THR A 69 5.50 -25.04 3.38
N GLU A 70 4.47 -24.92 2.56
CA GLU A 70 4.57 -24.41 1.20
C GLU A 70 5.36 -23.08 1.19
N MET A 71 6.36 -23.00 0.31
CA MET A 71 7.13 -21.80 0.10
C MET A 71 6.35 -20.88 -0.82
N TYR A 72 5.90 -19.76 -0.31
CA TYR A 72 5.29 -18.73 -1.14
C TYR A 72 6.38 -17.88 -1.79
N TYR A 73 6.46 -17.91 -3.12
CA TYR A 73 7.37 -17.04 -3.89
C TYR A 73 6.89 -15.59 -3.89
N TYR A 74 5.58 -15.39 -3.88
CA TYR A 74 4.94 -14.08 -3.77
C TYR A 74 4.49 -13.86 -2.32
N GLY A 75 4.43 -12.59 -1.92
CA GLY A 75 4.13 -12.23 -0.54
C GLY A 75 2.81 -12.80 -0.04
N SER A 76 2.83 -13.21 1.21
CA SER A 76 1.63 -13.61 1.95
C SER A 76 0.70 -12.40 2.18
N GLY A 77 -0.52 -12.64 2.65
CA GLY A 77 -1.43 -11.57 3.06
C GLY A 77 -0.79 -10.60 4.06
N GLU A 78 0.03 -11.10 4.99
CA GLU A 78 0.76 -10.26 5.95
C GLU A 78 1.79 -9.34 5.28
N ASP A 79 2.48 -9.81 4.23
CA ASP A 79 3.43 -9.01 3.48
C ASP A 79 2.73 -7.91 2.69
N ILE A 80 1.57 -8.23 2.10
CA ILE A 80 0.70 -7.28 1.41
C ILE A 80 0.21 -6.20 2.38
N ASP A 81 -0.32 -6.59 3.56
CA ASP A 81 -0.81 -5.66 4.58
C ASP A 81 0.30 -4.74 5.09
N ARG A 82 1.52 -5.26 5.22
CA ARG A 82 2.68 -4.45 5.60
C ARG A 82 2.98 -3.38 4.55
N ILE A 83 3.00 -3.74 3.27
CA ILE A 83 3.24 -2.79 2.18
C ILE A 83 2.12 -1.75 2.12
N LEU A 84 0.86 -2.16 2.27
CA LEU A 84 -0.28 -1.24 2.33
C LEU A 84 -0.15 -0.26 3.51
N THR A 85 0.27 -0.76 4.68
CA THR A 85 0.47 0.06 5.88
C THR A 85 1.61 1.06 5.67
N VAL A 86 2.76 0.63 5.15
CA VAL A 86 3.91 1.50 4.87
C VAL A 86 3.54 2.53 3.80
N GLY A 87 2.92 2.10 2.70
CA GLY A 87 2.55 2.99 1.60
C GLY A 87 1.53 4.06 1.99
N ASN A 88 0.62 3.73 2.91
CA ASN A 88 -0.33 4.69 3.46
C ASN A 88 0.21 5.47 4.67
N SER A 89 1.46 5.30 5.04
CA SER A 89 2.08 5.99 6.17
C SER A 89 2.20 7.50 5.91
N HIS A 90 2.28 8.27 6.99
CA HIS A 90 2.52 9.70 6.88
C HIS A 90 3.90 10.02 6.30
N GLY A 91 4.89 9.13 6.52
CA GLY A 91 6.26 9.30 6.00
C GLY A 91 6.29 9.34 4.48
N ILE A 92 5.67 8.37 3.81
CA ILE A 92 5.59 8.33 2.34
C ILE A 92 4.83 9.53 1.78
N VAL A 93 3.68 9.85 2.40
CA VAL A 93 2.84 10.99 1.96
C VAL A 93 3.59 12.31 2.10
N ASP A 94 4.23 12.57 3.24
CA ASP A 94 4.99 13.80 3.47
C ASP A 94 6.19 13.91 2.54
N PHE A 95 6.91 12.80 2.35
CA PHE A 95 8.04 12.75 1.42
C PHE A 95 7.61 13.14 -0.01
N LEU A 96 6.51 12.59 -0.52
CA LEU A 96 6.00 12.95 -1.85
C LEU A 96 5.55 14.41 -1.93
N ILE A 97 4.85 14.91 -0.90
CA ILE A 97 4.42 16.30 -0.82
C ILE A 97 5.62 17.24 -0.91
N ASP A 98 6.69 16.97 -0.18
CA ASP A 98 7.87 17.82 -0.11
C ASP A 98 8.76 17.67 -1.35
N SER A 99 8.95 16.44 -1.87
CA SER A 99 9.78 16.17 -3.05
C SER A 99 9.24 16.77 -4.34
N PHE A 100 7.92 16.86 -4.48
CA PHE A 100 7.26 17.41 -5.68
C PHE A 100 6.71 18.82 -5.48
N ASP A 101 7.08 19.50 -4.40
CA ASP A 101 6.58 20.83 -4.03
C ASP A 101 5.05 20.98 -4.19
N LEU A 102 4.34 19.98 -3.68
CA LEU A 102 2.88 19.97 -3.81
C LEU A 102 2.20 21.09 -3.01
N TRP A 103 2.91 21.71 -2.08
CA TRP A 103 2.43 22.91 -1.38
C TRP A 103 2.07 24.03 -2.34
N SER A 104 2.93 24.27 -3.32
CA SER A 104 2.71 25.27 -4.38
C SER A 104 1.56 24.86 -5.31
N VAL A 105 1.49 23.57 -5.68
CA VAL A 105 0.47 23.03 -6.59
C VAL A 105 -0.93 23.14 -6.00
N TYR A 106 -1.08 22.76 -4.72
CA TYR A 106 -2.36 22.81 -4.01
C TYR A 106 -2.65 24.19 -3.41
N LYS A 107 -1.73 25.17 -3.56
CA LYS A 107 -1.85 26.54 -3.04
C LYS A 107 -2.13 26.58 -1.53
N ILE A 108 -1.56 25.66 -0.77
CA ILE A 108 -1.65 25.60 0.69
C ILE A 108 -0.38 26.15 1.29
N LYS A 109 -0.47 27.20 2.12
CA LYS A 109 0.71 27.79 2.78
C LYS A 109 1.20 26.83 3.89
N PRO A 110 2.50 26.41 3.86
CA PRO A 110 3.07 25.59 4.92
C PRO A 110 3.21 26.41 6.22
N GLY A 111 3.36 25.72 7.34
CA GLY A 111 3.76 26.38 8.62
C GLY A 111 2.91 26.03 9.84
N THR A 112 1.76 25.35 9.69
CA THR A 112 0.94 24.92 10.82
C THR A 112 0.54 23.44 10.72
N SER A 113 0.35 22.77 11.88
CA SER A 113 -0.15 21.39 11.92
C SER A 113 -1.49 21.24 11.18
N LYS A 114 -2.33 22.26 11.21
CA LYS A 114 -3.61 22.30 10.48
C LYS A 114 -3.39 22.34 8.96
N ALA A 115 -2.38 23.05 8.48
CA ALA A 115 -2.00 23.07 7.06
C ALA A 115 -1.46 21.71 6.60
N LYS A 116 -0.60 21.06 7.41
CA LYS A 116 -0.12 19.68 7.12
C LYS A 116 -1.27 18.68 7.02
N PHE A 117 -2.19 18.70 7.97
CA PHE A 117 -3.37 17.84 7.92
C PHE A 117 -4.19 18.06 6.65
N LYS A 118 -4.47 19.33 6.31
CA LYS A 118 -5.23 19.69 5.10
C LYS A 118 -4.50 19.22 3.84
N MET A 119 -3.18 19.38 3.78
CA MET A 119 -2.37 18.96 2.65
C MET A 119 -2.37 17.44 2.47
N ARG A 120 -2.12 16.69 3.55
CA ARG A 120 -2.18 15.22 3.53
C ARG A 120 -3.55 14.71 3.10
N LYS A 121 -4.64 15.33 3.59
CA LYS A 121 -6.00 14.97 3.20
C LYS A 121 -6.21 15.18 1.70
N ALA A 122 -5.88 16.35 1.18
CA ALA A 122 -6.04 16.68 -0.24
C ALA A 122 -5.18 15.76 -1.15
N PHE A 123 -3.96 15.43 -0.74
CA PHE A 123 -3.11 14.53 -1.51
C PHE A 123 -3.64 13.09 -1.49
N ARG A 124 -4.14 12.60 -0.35
CA ARG A 124 -4.69 11.25 -0.24
C ARG A 124 -5.94 11.00 -1.09
N GLU A 125 -6.66 12.03 -1.48
CA GLU A 125 -7.77 11.91 -2.43
C GLU A 125 -7.26 11.50 -3.81
N ASN A 126 -6.02 11.89 -4.14
CA ASN A 126 -5.35 11.66 -5.42
C ASN A 126 -4.27 10.55 -5.38
N PHE A 127 -4.01 9.98 -4.21
CA PHE A 127 -3.02 8.92 -3.99
C PHE A 127 -3.68 7.69 -3.40
N LYS A 128 -3.62 6.56 -4.10
CA LYS A 128 -4.28 5.31 -3.69
C LYS A 128 -3.37 4.12 -3.91
N ILE A 129 -3.38 3.20 -2.96
CA ILE A 129 -2.75 1.89 -3.10
C ILE A 129 -3.82 0.85 -2.83
N LEU A 130 -4.06 -0.04 -3.79
CA LEU A 130 -5.12 -1.03 -3.73
C LEU A 130 -4.56 -2.41 -4.06
N LEU A 131 -5.13 -3.44 -3.42
CA LEU A 131 -4.90 -4.83 -3.79
C LEU A 131 -5.77 -5.18 -4.99
N THR A 132 -5.16 -5.73 -6.03
CA THR A 132 -5.87 -6.22 -7.22
C THR A 132 -6.42 -7.63 -6.98
N LYS A 133 -7.28 -8.11 -7.87
CA LYS A 133 -7.82 -9.49 -7.83
C LYS A 133 -6.75 -10.57 -8.05
N GLN A 134 -5.58 -10.20 -8.54
CA GLN A 134 -4.45 -11.09 -8.82
C GLN A 134 -3.36 -11.00 -7.74
N ASP A 135 -3.70 -10.51 -6.55
CA ASP A 135 -2.79 -10.32 -5.41
C ASP A 135 -1.59 -9.40 -5.73
N ALA A 136 -1.70 -8.56 -6.75
CA ALA A 136 -0.77 -7.48 -7.03
C ALA A 136 -1.21 -6.20 -6.32
N LEU A 137 -0.26 -5.35 -6.00
CA LEU A 137 -0.51 -4.02 -5.46
C LEU A 137 -0.50 -3.02 -6.61
N GLU A 138 -1.57 -2.26 -6.72
CA GLU A 138 -1.73 -1.18 -7.68
C GLU A 138 -1.62 0.16 -6.96
N LEU A 139 -0.58 0.92 -7.29
CA LEU A 139 -0.37 2.28 -6.82
C LEU A 139 -0.80 3.25 -7.91
N THR A 140 -1.64 4.18 -7.54
CA THR A 140 -2.22 5.16 -8.44
C THR A 140 -2.04 6.57 -7.87
N VAL A 141 -1.58 7.49 -8.72
CA VAL A 141 -1.45 8.91 -8.41
C VAL A 141 -2.14 9.73 -9.49
N GLU A 142 -3.03 10.62 -9.09
CA GLU A 142 -3.73 11.53 -10.00
C GLU A 142 -3.16 12.95 -9.87
N ASP A 143 -2.82 13.55 -11.02
CA ASP A 143 -2.33 14.93 -11.09
C ASP A 143 -2.79 15.61 -12.39
N LYS A 144 -2.73 16.95 -12.41
CA LYS A 144 -3.00 17.75 -13.61
C LYS A 144 -1.84 17.71 -14.63
N ASP A 145 -0.65 17.35 -14.17
CA ASP A 145 0.55 17.20 -14.95
C ASP A 145 0.85 15.70 -15.13
N PRO A 146 0.85 15.18 -16.37
CA PRO A 146 1.07 13.76 -16.64
C PRO A 146 2.48 13.29 -16.29
N GLU A 147 3.50 14.14 -16.46
CA GLU A 147 4.89 13.80 -16.14
C GLU A 147 5.05 13.70 -14.63
N ARG A 148 4.47 14.63 -13.88
CA ARG A 148 4.50 14.62 -12.42
C ARG A 148 3.71 13.44 -11.85
N ALA A 149 2.53 13.10 -12.38
CA ALA A 149 1.76 11.93 -11.97
C ALA A 149 2.57 10.64 -12.11
N SER A 150 3.21 10.44 -13.26
CA SER A 150 4.07 9.28 -13.54
C SER A 150 5.30 9.26 -12.64
N ALA A 151 5.99 10.38 -12.49
CA ALA A 151 7.16 10.50 -11.62
C ALA A 151 6.82 10.21 -10.15
N MET A 152 5.71 10.76 -9.64
CA MET A 152 5.24 10.48 -8.28
C MET A 152 4.92 8.99 -8.06
N ALA A 153 4.26 8.32 -9.01
CA ALA A 153 3.95 6.90 -8.91
C ALA A 153 5.24 6.05 -8.84
N ASN A 154 6.24 6.34 -9.66
CA ASN A 154 7.52 5.65 -9.64
C ASN A 154 8.30 5.91 -8.36
N VAL A 155 8.42 7.17 -7.94
CA VAL A 155 9.13 7.53 -6.71
C VAL A 155 8.46 6.92 -5.48
N ALA A 156 7.13 6.95 -5.42
CA ALA A 156 6.36 6.31 -4.35
C ALA A 156 6.64 4.81 -4.25
N THR A 157 6.65 4.10 -5.39
CA THR A 157 6.94 2.67 -5.43
C THR A 157 8.36 2.37 -4.92
N HIS A 158 9.36 3.13 -5.37
CA HIS A 158 10.74 2.99 -4.90
C HIS A 158 10.91 3.28 -3.41
N MET A 159 10.22 4.31 -2.91
CA MET A 159 10.29 4.66 -1.51
C MET A 159 9.62 3.62 -0.61
N ILE A 160 8.48 3.08 -1.03
CA ILE A 160 7.80 1.99 -0.32
C ILE A 160 8.70 0.75 -0.28
N ASP A 161 9.30 0.36 -1.41
CA ASP A 161 10.23 -0.77 -1.48
C ASP A 161 11.44 -0.58 -0.55
N HIS A 162 12.03 0.61 -0.54
CA HIS A 162 13.14 0.95 0.35
C HIS A 162 12.75 0.84 1.84
N GLU A 163 11.61 1.42 2.24
CA GLU A 163 11.13 1.38 3.62
C GLU A 163 10.80 -0.05 4.07
N VAL A 164 10.11 -0.83 3.24
CA VAL A 164 9.81 -2.22 3.54
C VAL A 164 11.08 -3.04 3.70
N LYS A 165 12.06 -2.90 2.80
CA LYS A 165 13.37 -3.57 2.90
C LYS A 165 14.13 -3.16 4.17
N SER A 166 14.06 -1.90 4.56
CA SER A 166 14.67 -1.40 5.80
C SER A 166 14.05 -2.05 7.03
N ILE A 167 12.74 -2.12 7.10
CA ILE A 167 12.00 -2.77 8.21
C ILE A 167 12.38 -4.26 8.30
N ILE A 168 12.42 -4.97 7.16
CA ILE A 168 12.81 -6.38 7.11
C ILE A 168 14.23 -6.57 7.61
N LYS A 169 15.17 -5.80 7.09
CA LYS A 169 16.59 -5.86 7.49
C LYS A 169 16.77 -5.63 8.98
N ASN A 170 16.13 -4.61 9.53
CA ASN A 170 16.22 -4.30 10.96
C ASN A 170 15.63 -5.43 11.83
N SER A 171 14.52 -6.03 11.40
CA SER A 171 13.92 -7.19 12.06
C SER A 171 14.88 -8.40 12.04
N GLN A 172 15.53 -8.68 10.91
CA GLN A 172 16.48 -9.78 10.77
C GLN A 172 17.73 -9.58 11.66
N ILE A 173 18.27 -8.36 11.72
CA ILE A 173 19.39 -8.02 12.60
C ILE A 173 19.01 -8.25 14.07
N SER A 174 17.83 -7.80 14.46
CA SER A 174 17.33 -7.98 15.84
C SER A 174 17.14 -9.46 16.19
N LEU A 175 16.63 -10.25 15.25
CA LEU A 175 16.45 -11.69 15.40
C LEU A 175 17.81 -12.41 15.53
N ALA A 176 18.76 -12.11 14.66
CA ALA A 176 20.13 -12.66 14.73
C ALA A 176 20.81 -12.36 16.08
N ALA A 177 20.68 -11.12 16.56
CA ALA A 177 21.20 -10.73 17.88
C ALA A 177 20.52 -11.49 19.04
N SER A 178 19.23 -11.81 18.90
CA SER A 178 18.48 -12.62 19.87
C SER A 178 18.96 -14.07 19.88
N TYR A 179 19.18 -14.68 18.71
CA TYR A 179 19.73 -16.03 18.60
C TYR A 179 21.14 -16.10 19.19
N GLN A 180 22.00 -15.14 18.88
CA GLN A 180 23.35 -15.09 19.45
C GLN A 180 23.34 -15.05 20.97
N ARG A 181 22.46 -14.23 21.57
CA ARG A 181 22.29 -14.21 23.04
C ARG A 181 21.80 -15.54 23.60
N SER A 182 20.85 -16.18 22.91
CA SER A 182 20.36 -17.51 23.30
C SER A 182 21.44 -18.57 23.26
N ILE A 183 22.29 -18.58 22.21
CA ILE A 183 23.42 -19.49 22.09
C ILE A 183 24.40 -19.29 23.25
N THR A 184 24.82 -18.04 23.49
CA THR A 184 25.76 -17.74 24.59
C THR A 184 25.20 -18.15 25.95
N ASN A 185 23.88 -17.96 26.19
CA ASN A 185 23.27 -18.40 27.47
C ASN A 185 23.22 -19.93 27.57
N LYS A 186 22.91 -20.65 26.49
CA LYS A 186 22.92 -22.11 26.48
C LYS A 186 24.32 -22.68 26.69
N GLU A 187 25.36 -22.07 26.10
CA GLU A 187 26.76 -22.43 26.31
C GLU A 187 27.15 -22.28 27.78
N LYS A 188 26.79 -21.16 28.41
CA LYS A 188 27.04 -20.96 29.87
C LYS A 188 26.35 -22.02 30.73
N VAL A 189 25.09 -22.33 30.47
CA VAL A 189 24.36 -23.38 31.18
C VAL A 189 25.00 -24.74 30.97
N MET A 190 25.39 -25.06 29.74
CA MET A 190 26.09 -26.31 29.46
C MET A 190 27.40 -26.41 30.17
N GLN A 191 28.21 -25.34 30.20
CA GLN A 191 29.47 -25.31 30.95
C GLN A 191 29.25 -25.52 32.42
N SER A 192 28.28 -24.83 33.06
CA SER A 192 27.94 -25.02 34.48
C SER A 192 27.50 -26.45 34.79
N ASN A 193 26.72 -27.08 33.87
CA ASN A 193 26.34 -28.49 34.04
C ASN A 193 27.53 -29.43 33.91
N LEU A 194 28.45 -29.17 32.98
CA LEU A 194 29.70 -29.95 32.87
C LEU A 194 30.56 -29.83 34.10
N ASP A 195 30.75 -28.62 34.64
CA ASP A 195 31.53 -28.39 35.85
C ASP A 195 30.90 -29.14 37.03
N THR A 196 29.56 -29.14 37.12
CA THR A 196 28.82 -29.89 38.14
C THR A 196 29.02 -31.41 37.97
N LEU A 197 28.98 -31.93 36.78
CA LEU A 197 29.23 -33.34 36.50
C LEU A 197 30.67 -33.75 36.81
N VAL A 198 31.66 -32.92 36.49
CA VAL A 198 33.06 -33.14 36.82
C VAL A 198 33.24 -33.18 38.33
N TYR A 199 32.63 -32.24 39.08
CA TYR A 199 32.66 -32.22 40.54
C TYR A 199 32.08 -33.50 41.15
N TYR A 200 30.91 -33.94 40.70
CA TYR A 200 30.29 -35.16 41.22
C TYR A 200 31.08 -36.42 40.88
N ARG A 201 31.66 -36.52 39.65
CA ARG A 201 32.54 -37.63 39.27
C ARG A 201 33.75 -37.73 40.14
N ALA A 202 34.40 -36.60 40.45
CA ALA A 202 35.56 -36.55 41.32
C ALA A 202 35.22 -36.96 42.76
N LYS A 203 34.02 -36.61 43.21
CA LYS A 203 33.57 -36.92 44.61
C LYS A 203 33.07 -38.36 44.76
N THR A 204 32.43 -38.94 43.79
CA THR A 204 31.81 -40.28 43.88
C THR A 204 32.62 -41.41 43.25
N GLY A 205 33.69 -41.12 42.52
CA GLY A 205 34.49 -42.12 41.81
C GLY A 205 33.81 -42.82 40.65
N ILE A 206 32.60 -42.41 40.26
CA ILE A 206 31.79 -43.02 39.18
C ILE A 206 32.23 -42.41 37.84
N TYR A 207 33.03 -43.14 37.06
CA TYR A 207 33.57 -42.69 35.79
C TYR A 207 32.72 -43.17 34.56
N HIS A 208 31.86 -44.18 34.77
CA HIS A 208 30.93 -44.65 33.74
C HIS A 208 29.55 -44.85 34.31
N PRO A 209 28.49 -44.25 33.74
CA PRO A 209 27.15 -44.74 33.94
C PRO A 209 27.02 -46.02 33.11
N SER A 210 27.10 -47.17 33.81
CA SER A 210 26.72 -48.43 33.21
C SER A 210 25.21 -48.51 33.09
N GLY A 211 24.70 -48.51 31.86
CA GLY A 211 23.29 -48.73 31.56
C GLY A 211 23.13 -48.86 30.08
#